data_489f3a9d45c83791f50418f190534d3e
#
_entry.id   489f3a9d45c83791f50418f190534d3e
#
_cell.length_a   1.000
_cell.length_b   1.000
_cell.length_c   1.000
_cell.angle_alpha   90.00
_cell.angle_beta   90.00
_cell.angle_gamma   90.00
#
_symmetry.space_group_name_H-M   'P 1'
#
loop_
_entity.id
_entity.type
_entity.pdbx_description
1 polymer ?
#
loop_
_entity_poly.entity_id
_entity_poly.type
_entity_poly.pdbx_seq_one_letter_code
_entity_poly.pdbx_strand_id
1 'polypeptide(L)'
;MAYRTLIITFATFLAVLVFILTSGVVLAADTVTSATVSSSTVVDKTPPTASSPSIVVNNSDICQTGTSAALQTGIFGVSGGTTNRDLNCERIKLARSVFGMGLKVAGISILCQEVRVFDGLWMAGSPCPFMGKIGNAARDEWIKFPEKSPVGSIIRKEAPAIVAAAQKKAVENSLKQLRENEWAD
;
A
#
# COMPACT_ATOMS: atom_id res chain seq x y z
N MET A 1 -9.18 -3.58 50.40
CA MET A 1 -10.28 -4.44 49.91
C MET A 1 -10.55 -4.27 48.43
N ALA A 2 -10.44 -3.08 47.83
CA ALA A 2 -10.72 -2.82 46.40
C ALA A 2 -9.83 -3.60 45.43
N TYR A 3 -8.57 -3.87 45.76
CA TYR A 3 -7.62 -4.58 44.87
C TYR A 3 -7.97 -6.07 44.70
N ARG A 4 -8.48 -6.72 45.76
CA ARG A 4 -8.90 -8.14 45.71
C ARG A 4 -10.15 -8.32 44.83
N THR A 5 -11.10 -7.40 44.88
CA THR A 5 -12.28 -7.43 44.02
C THR A 5 -11.92 -7.22 42.54
N LEU A 6 -10.99 -6.33 42.26
CA LEU A 6 -10.52 -6.07 40.88
C LEU A 6 -9.82 -7.30 40.24
N ILE A 7 -9.03 -8.03 41.04
CA ILE A 7 -8.37 -9.27 40.57
C ILE A 7 -9.42 -10.37 40.31
N ILE A 8 -10.41 -10.51 41.16
CA ILE A 8 -11.46 -11.54 41.00
C ILE A 8 -12.29 -11.25 39.75
N THR A 9 -12.65 -9.99 39.50
CA THR A 9 -13.41 -9.61 38.29
C THR A 9 -12.59 -9.81 37.03
N PHE A 10 -11.29 -9.53 37.08
CA PHE A 10 -10.40 -9.75 35.92
C PHE A 10 -10.21 -11.26 35.63
N ALA A 11 -10.05 -12.07 36.67
CA ALA A 11 -9.92 -13.52 36.55
C ALA A 11 -11.18 -14.18 36.00
N THR A 12 -12.38 -13.72 36.43
CA THR A 12 -13.66 -14.23 35.90
C THR A 12 -13.86 -13.81 34.45
N PHE A 13 -13.46 -12.59 34.06
CA PHE A 13 -13.51 -12.13 32.67
C PHE A 13 -12.60 -12.95 31.78
N LEU A 14 -11.37 -13.23 32.23
CA LEU A 14 -10.40 -14.05 31.50
C LEU A 14 -10.88 -15.50 31.32
N ALA A 15 -11.52 -16.08 32.38
CA ALA A 15 -12.07 -17.43 32.32
C ALA A 15 -13.23 -17.53 31.33
N VAL A 16 -14.10 -16.52 31.26
CA VAL A 16 -15.19 -16.45 30.29
C VAL A 16 -14.64 -16.31 28.87
N LEU A 17 -13.57 -15.50 28.67
CA LEU A 17 -12.93 -15.32 27.36
C LEU A 17 -12.29 -16.63 26.86
N VAL A 18 -11.62 -17.37 27.76
CA VAL A 18 -11.02 -18.68 27.42
C VAL A 18 -12.12 -19.70 27.11
N PHE A 19 -13.25 -19.67 27.82
CA PHE A 19 -14.37 -20.56 27.55
C PHE A 19 -15.03 -20.30 26.19
N ILE A 20 -15.09 -19.05 25.76
CA ILE A 20 -15.57 -18.65 24.41
C ILE A 20 -14.59 -19.12 23.32
N LEU A 21 -13.29 -19.10 23.58
CA LEU A 21 -12.25 -19.54 22.63
C LEU A 21 -12.16 -21.08 22.50
N THR A 22 -12.58 -21.84 23.52
CA THR A 22 -12.59 -23.33 23.49
C THR A 22 -13.87 -23.90 22.89
N SER A 23 -14.97 -23.15 22.81
CA SER A 23 -16.16 -23.52 22.05
C SER A 23 -15.83 -23.33 20.56
N GLY A 24 -15.49 -24.45 19.88
CA GLY A 24 -14.94 -24.53 18.54
C GLY A 24 -15.55 -23.56 17.52
N VAL A 25 -14.74 -22.59 17.10
CA VAL A 25 -15.05 -21.75 15.95
C VAL A 25 -14.81 -22.58 14.70
N VAL A 26 -15.86 -23.07 14.07
CA VAL A 26 -15.80 -23.69 12.76
C VAL A 26 -15.66 -22.56 11.74
N LEU A 27 -14.45 -22.35 11.25
CA LEU A 27 -14.20 -21.51 10.07
C LEU A 27 -14.66 -22.29 8.84
N ALA A 28 -15.85 -22.03 8.34
CA ALA A 28 -16.28 -22.50 7.03
C ALA A 28 -15.58 -21.67 5.94
N ALA A 29 -14.60 -22.27 5.27
CA ALA A 29 -14.05 -21.75 4.04
C ALA A 29 -15.00 -22.14 2.90
N ASP A 30 -15.72 -21.17 2.36
CA ASP A 30 -16.67 -21.38 1.27
C ASP A 30 -15.91 -21.45 -0.06
N THR A 31 -15.79 -22.66 -0.59
CA THR A 31 -15.39 -22.90 -1.98
C THR A 31 -16.63 -22.67 -2.85
N VAL A 32 -16.60 -21.66 -3.71
CA VAL A 32 -17.69 -21.37 -4.67
C VAL A 32 -17.78 -22.51 -5.68
N THR A 33 -18.65 -23.46 -5.42
CA THR A 33 -19.10 -24.42 -6.44
C THR A 33 -20.47 -23.95 -6.92
N SER A 34 -20.55 -23.65 -8.23
CA SER A 34 -21.80 -23.32 -8.89
C SER A 34 -22.75 -24.52 -8.81
N ALA A 35 -23.72 -24.47 -7.91
CA ALA A 35 -24.75 -25.49 -7.82
C ALA A 35 -26.04 -24.96 -8.48
N THR A 36 -26.47 -25.67 -9.51
CA THR A 36 -27.77 -25.57 -10.16
C THR A 36 -28.88 -25.81 -9.14
N VAL A 37 -29.78 -24.83 -9.03
CA VAL A 37 -30.92 -24.88 -8.11
C VAL A 37 -31.95 -25.88 -8.66
N SER A 38 -32.07 -27.02 -7.98
CA SER A 38 -33.27 -27.89 -8.09
C SER A 38 -34.16 -27.60 -6.88
N SER A 39 -35.31 -27.05 -7.13
CA SER A 39 -36.35 -26.73 -6.18
C SER A 39 -36.90 -28.01 -5.54
N SER A 40 -36.62 -28.25 -4.26
CA SER A 40 -37.43 -29.12 -3.40
C SER A 40 -37.66 -28.42 -2.07
N THR A 41 -38.92 -28.03 -1.84
CA THR A 41 -39.37 -27.44 -0.57
C THR A 41 -39.39 -28.51 0.53
N VAL A 42 -38.28 -28.63 1.25
CA VAL A 42 -38.23 -29.24 2.57
C VAL A 42 -38.09 -28.09 3.58
N VAL A 43 -39.19 -27.78 4.27
CA VAL A 43 -39.17 -26.83 5.38
C VAL A 43 -38.54 -27.56 6.57
N ASP A 44 -37.23 -27.63 6.56
CA ASP A 44 -36.47 -28.02 7.72
C ASP A 44 -36.21 -26.78 8.56
N LYS A 45 -36.51 -26.86 9.88
CA LYS A 45 -36.23 -25.81 10.86
C LYS A 45 -34.70 -25.72 11.05
N THR A 46 -34.02 -25.29 10.03
CA THR A 46 -32.60 -24.91 10.16
C THR A 46 -32.53 -23.58 10.93
N PRO A 47 -31.71 -23.49 11.97
CA PRO A 47 -31.50 -22.23 12.67
C PRO A 47 -30.97 -21.20 11.63
N PRO A 48 -31.34 -19.91 11.82
CA PRO A 48 -30.93 -18.87 10.85
C PRO A 48 -29.42 -18.89 10.68
N THR A 49 -28.98 -19.29 9.50
CA THR A 49 -27.57 -19.28 9.12
C THR A 49 -27.16 -17.83 8.89
N ALA A 50 -26.24 -17.32 9.70
CA ALA A 50 -25.59 -16.04 9.41
C ALA A 50 -24.69 -16.25 8.22
N SER A 51 -25.20 -15.97 7.03
CA SER A 51 -24.41 -15.90 5.81
C SER A 51 -23.72 -14.55 5.77
N SER A 52 -22.40 -14.55 5.82
CA SER A 52 -21.62 -13.37 5.51
C SER A 52 -21.64 -13.19 3.99
N PRO A 53 -22.29 -12.13 3.45
CA PRO A 53 -22.19 -11.89 2.02
C PRO A 53 -20.71 -11.65 1.68
N SER A 54 -20.16 -12.49 0.84
CA SER A 54 -18.87 -12.21 0.21
C SER A 54 -19.10 -10.95 -0.65
N ILE A 55 -18.58 -9.81 -0.21
CA ILE A 55 -18.55 -8.61 -1.03
C ILE A 55 -17.49 -8.86 -2.10
N VAL A 56 -17.85 -9.60 -3.12
CA VAL A 56 -17.06 -9.70 -4.34
C VAL A 56 -17.31 -8.41 -5.10
N VAL A 57 -16.46 -7.42 -4.86
CA VAL A 57 -16.44 -6.21 -5.68
C VAL A 57 -15.75 -6.57 -6.99
N ASN A 58 -16.49 -7.22 -7.87
CA ASN A 58 -16.03 -7.63 -9.19
C ASN A 58 -16.09 -6.50 -10.22
N ASN A 59 -16.11 -5.25 -9.76
CA ASN A 59 -16.09 -4.12 -10.65
C ASN A 59 -14.65 -3.67 -10.87
N SER A 60 -14.16 -3.84 -12.10
CA SER A 60 -12.84 -3.39 -12.53
C SER A 60 -12.60 -1.89 -12.27
N ASP A 61 -13.64 -1.12 -11.97
CA ASP A 61 -13.58 0.31 -11.72
C ASP A 61 -13.53 0.70 -10.23
N ILE A 62 -13.85 -0.21 -9.32
CA ILE A 62 -13.82 0.07 -7.87
C ILE A 62 -12.56 -0.50 -7.26
N CYS A 63 -11.63 0.37 -6.86
CA CYS A 63 -10.40 -0.01 -6.16
C CYS A 63 -10.66 -0.22 -4.66
N GLN A 64 -11.51 -1.19 -4.32
CA GLN A 64 -11.86 -1.52 -2.95
C GLN A 64 -11.71 -3.03 -2.72
N THR A 65 -11.18 -3.41 -1.59
CA THR A 65 -11.14 -4.78 -1.10
C THR A 65 -12.11 -4.92 0.07
N GLY A 66 -13.03 -5.88 -0.02
CA GLY A 66 -13.97 -6.17 1.05
C GLY A 66 -13.42 -7.27 1.95
N THR A 67 -13.51 -7.09 3.26
CA THR A 67 -13.30 -8.14 4.25
C THR A 67 -14.58 -8.33 5.02
N SER A 68 -15.09 -9.56 5.07
CA SER A 68 -16.29 -9.91 5.82
C SER A 68 -15.99 -11.04 6.81
N ALA A 69 -16.61 -10.97 7.97
CA ALA A 69 -16.57 -12.02 8.98
C ALA A 69 -17.98 -12.32 9.47
N ALA A 70 -18.29 -13.60 9.65
CA ALA A 70 -19.54 -14.05 10.25
C ALA A 70 -19.23 -14.93 11.46
N LEU A 71 -19.96 -14.72 12.54
CA LEU A 71 -19.95 -15.56 13.72
C LEU A 71 -21.35 -16.12 13.90
N GLN A 72 -21.44 -17.45 13.98
CA GLN A 72 -22.69 -18.14 14.17
C GLN A 72 -22.66 -18.96 15.46
N THR A 73 -23.68 -18.77 16.29
CA THR A 73 -23.96 -19.60 17.48
C THR A 73 -25.27 -20.31 17.27
N GLY A 74 -25.56 -21.33 18.05
CA GLY A 74 -26.80 -22.12 17.88
C GLY A 74 -28.11 -21.32 18.06
N ILE A 75 -28.05 -20.08 18.56
CA ILE A 75 -29.20 -19.25 18.87
C ILE A 75 -29.23 -17.96 18.04
N PHE A 76 -28.08 -17.38 17.73
CA PHE A 76 -27.98 -16.16 16.93
C PHE A 76 -26.75 -16.13 16.07
N GLY A 77 -26.81 -15.43 14.94
CA GLY A 77 -25.69 -15.18 14.05
C GLY A 77 -25.46 -13.68 13.86
N VAL A 78 -24.20 -13.26 13.88
CA VAL A 78 -23.79 -11.87 13.59
C VAL A 78 -22.80 -11.89 12.43
N SER A 79 -23.05 -11.08 11.43
CA SER A 79 -22.12 -10.88 10.31
C SER A 79 -21.78 -9.40 10.17
N GLY A 80 -20.52 -9.12 9.87
CA GLY A 80 -20.04 -7.76 9.63
C GLY A 80 -19.01 -7.76 8.50
N GLY A 81 -18.92 -6.66 7.78
CA GLY A 81 -17.93 -6.48 6.72
C GLY A 81 -17.44 -5.06 6.67
N THR A 82 -16.19 -4.89 6.26
CA THR A 82 -15.58 -3.58 6.02
C THR A 82 -14.97 -3.56 4.62
N THR A 83 -14.94 -2.39 4.00
CA THR A 83 -14.28 -2.17 2.72
C THR A 83 -13.06 -1.28 2.93
N ASN A 84 -11.92 -1.72 2.40
CA ASN A 84 -10.69 -0.95 2.38
C ASN A 84 -10.43 -0.43 0.96
N ARG A 85 -10.06 0.85 0.88
CA ARG A 85 -9.72 1.51 -0.37
C ARG A 85 -8.28 1.22 -0.76
N ASP A 86 -8.05 0.75 -1.98
CA ASP A 86 -6.70 0.51 -2.51
C ASP A 86 -6.22 1.73 -3.30
N LEU A 87 -5.38 2.53 -2.66
CA LEU A 87 -4.80 3.75 -3.26
C LEU A 87 -3.88 3.44 -4.44
N ASN A 88 -3.24 2.27 -4.47
CA ASN A 88 -2.38 1.88 -5.60
C ASN A 88 -3.21 1.56 -6.84
N CYS A 89 -4.29 0.83 -6.66
CA CYS A 89 -5.25 0.57 -7.75
C CYS A 89 -5.79 1.88 -8.33
N GLU A 90 -6.23 2.81 -7.50
CA GLU A 90 -6.72 4.12 -7.94
C GLU A 90 -5.66 4.90 -8.72
N ARG A 91 -4.43 4.95 -8.20
CA ARG A 91 -3.31 5.64 -8.86
C ARG A 91 -3.02 5.07 -10.24
N ILE A 92 -3.01 3.74 -10.37
CA ILE A 92 -2.81 3.07 -11.67
C ILE A 92 -3.91 3.43 -12.65
N LYS A 93 -5.17 3.47 -12.20
CA LYS A 93 -6.31 3.83 -13.05
C LYS A 93 -6.27 5.29 -13.47
N LEU A 94 -6.00 6.20 -12.53
CA LEU A 94 -5.82 7.62 -12.83
C LEU A 94 -4.69 7.83 -13.84
N ALA A 95 -3.55 7.16 -13.65
CA ALA A 95 -2.43 7.26 -14.57
C ALA A 95 -2.80 6.76 -15.98
N ARG A 96 -3.53 5.64 -16.09
CA ARG A 96 -4.01 5.11 -17.38
C ARG A 96 -5.00 6.06 -18.05
N SER A 97 -5.93 6.64 -17.29
CA SER A 97 -6.89 7.61 -17.80
C SER A 97 -6.19 8.84 -18.37
N VAL A 98 -5.27 9.43 -17.60
CA VAL A 98 -4.49 10.62 -18.04
C VAL A 98 -3.60 10.29 -19.24
N PHE A 99 -2.97 9.12 -19.25
CA PHE A 99 -2.18 8.65 -20.38
C PHE A 99 -3.03 8.46 -21.63
N GLY A 100 -4.25 7.92 -21.49
CA GLY A 100 -5.23 7.74 -22.59
C GLY A 100 -5.72 9.06 -23.17
N MET A 101 -5.76 10.13 -22.38
CA MET A 101 -6.05 11.49 -22.86
C MET A 101 -4.90 12.14 -23.64
N GLY A 102 -3.79 11.43 -23.82
CA GLY A 102 -2.59 11.93 -24.53
C GLY A 102 -1.57 12.62 -23.62
N LEU A 103 -1.86 12.83 -22.34
CA LEU A 103 -0.96 13.48 -21.39
C LEU A 103 0.04 12.47 -20.80
N LYS A 104 0.90 11.91 -21.66
CA LYS A 104 1.80 10.80 -21.31
C LYS A 104 2.72 11.12 -20.13
N VAL A 105 3.34 12.30 -20.13
CA VAL A 105 4.25 12.75 -19.06
C VAL A 105 3.51 12.87 -17.73
N ALA A 106 2.29 13.41 -17.75
CA ALA A 106 1.47 13.55 -16.54
C ALA A 106 1.05 12.18 -15.98
N GLY A 107 0.69 11.22 -16.86
CA GLY A 107 0.39 9.85 -16.47
C GLY A 107 1.57 9.17 -15.76
N ILE A 108 2.78 9.33 -16.29
CA ILE A 108 4.01 8.84 -15.65
C ILE A 108 4.23 9.54 -14.30
N SER A 109 4.02 10.85 -14.21
CA SER A 109 4.20 11.62 -12.97
C SER A 109 3.27 11.15 -11.85
N ILE A 110 2.05 10.71 -12.18
CA ILE A 110 1.12 10.11 -11.20
C ILE A 110 1.70 8.80 -10.65
N LEU A 111 2.26 7.94 -11.51
CA LEU A 111 2.89 6.69 -11.08
C LEU A 111 4.14 6.94 -10.23
N CYS A 112 4.88 8.01 -10.52
CA CYS A 112 6.09 8.40 -9.78
C CYS A 112 5.85 8.83 -8.33
N GLN A 113 4.60 8.98 -7.90
CA GLN A 113 4.26 9.17 -6.49
C GLN A 113 4.45 7.89 -5.66
N GLU A 114 4.54 6.74 -6.31
CA GLU A 114 4.84 5.47 -5.65
C GLU A 114 6.35 5.23 -5.62
N VAL A 115 6.88 4.98 -4.40
CA VAL A 115 8.34 4.81 -4.17
C VAL A 115 8.94 3.75 -5.08
N ARG A 116 8.28 2.60 -5.21
CA ARG A 116 8.77 1.47 -6.01
C ARG A 116 8.88 1.81 -7.50
N VAL A 117 7.91 2.57 -8.02
CA VAL A 117 7.94 3.03 -9.41
C VAL A 117 9.01 4.09 -9.61
N PHE A 118 9.10 5.05 -8.68
CA PHE A 118 10.11 6.10 -8.69
C PHE A 118 11.52 5.52 -8.71
N ASP A 119 11.82 4.62 -7.77
CA ASP A 119 13.14 3.98 -7.66
C ASP A 119 13.44 3.06 -8.85
N GLY A 120 12.44 2.34 -9.36
CA GLY A 120 12.58 1.52 -10.55
C GLY A 120 12.94 2.33 -11.79
N LEU A 121 12.27 3.46 -12.02
CA LEU A 121 12.59 4.37 -13.12
C LEU A 121 13.95 5.06 -12.94
N TRP A 122 14.32 5.38 -11.71
CA TRP A 122 15.63 5.92 -11.38
C TRP A 122 16.75 4.94 -11.74
N MET A 123 16.63 3.68 -11.32
CA MET A 123 17.61 2.62 -11.63
C MET A 123 17.65 2.27 -13.11
N ALA A 124 16.52 2.37 -13.83
CA ALA A 124 16.44 2.16 -15.27
C ALA A 124 17.07 3.30 -16.11
N GLY A 125 17.55 4.38 -15.46
CA GLY A 125 18.11 5.54 -16.18
C GLY A 125 17.06 6.44 -16.84
N SER A 126 15.78 6.21 -16.56
CA SER A 126 14.64 7.01 -17.03
C SER A 126 13.95 7.70 -15.86
N PRO A 127 14.56 8.69 -15.22
CA PRO A 127 14.05 9.30 -14.01
C PRO A 127 12.68 9.94 -14.22
N CYS A 128 11.90 9.99 -13.16
CA CYS A 128 10.60 10.63 -13.14
C CYS A 128 10.65 12.08 -13.58
N PRO A 129 9.66 12.58 -14.33
CA PRO A 129 9.57 13.98 -14.71
C PRO A 129 9.60 14.91 -13.51
N PHE A 130 10.27 16.06 -13.62
CA PHE A 130 10.38 17.06 -12.59
C PHE A 130 10.10 18.46 -13.15
N MET A 131 9.00 19.08 -12.78
CA MET A 131 8.64 20.45 -13.18
C MET A 131 8.86 20.75 -14.68
N GLY A 132 8.36 19.86 -15.54
CA GLY A 132 8.49 19.99 -17.00
C GLY A 132 9.81 19.47 -17.57
N LYS A 133 10.78 19.09 -16.76
CA LYS A 133 12.03 18.45 -17.19
C LYS A 133 11.87 16.95 -17.26
N ILE A 134 12.52 16.32 -18.23
CA ILE A 134 12.54 14.87 -18.45
C ILE A 134 13.97 14.38 -18.68
N GLY A 135 14.22 13.08 -18.51
CA GLY A 135 15.53 12.47 -18.72
C GLY A 135 16.60 13.03 -17.77
N ASN A 136 17.81 13.25 -18.29
CA ASN A 136 18.95 13.69 -17.46
C ASN A 136 18.71 15.04 -16.76
N ALA A 137 18.00 15.97 -17.40
CA ALA A 137 17.68 17.25 -16.79
C ALA A 137 16.74 17.10 -15.56
N ALA A 138 15.84 16.13 -15.60
CA ALA A 138 15.02 15.80 -14.44
C ALA A 138 15.86 15.10 -13.35
N ARG A 139 16.81 14.25 -13.74
CA ARG A 139 17.73 13.58 -12.81
C ARG A 139 18.51 14.57 -11.97
N ASP A 140 19.09 15.58 -12.63
CA ASP A 140 19.88 16.61 -11.96
C ASP A 140 19.05 17.42 -10.97
N GLU A 141 17.79 17.71 -11.30
CA GLU A 141 16.87 18.39 -10.41
C GLU A 141 16.46 17.53 -9.20
N TRP A 142 16.24 16.23 -9.39
CA TRP A 142 15.97 15.31 -8.30
C TRP A 142 17.14 15.19 -7.31
N ILE A 143 18.39 15.27 -7.82
CA ILE A 143 19.59 15.30 -6.97
C ILE A 143 19.67 16.61 -6.18
N LYS A 144 19.28 17.76 -6.77
CA LYS A 144 19.27 19.06 -6.10
C LYS A 144 18.15 19.18 -5.04
N PHE A 145 17.01 18.56 -5.30
CA PHE A 145 15.81 18.65 -4.45
C PHE A 145 15.32 17.28 -4.00
N PRO A 146 16.14 16.51 -3.27
CA PRO A 146 15.80 15.14 -2.86
C PRO A 146 14.60 15.11 -1.90
N GLU A 147 14.32 16.19 -1.19
CA GLU A 147 13.18 16.33 -0.27
C GLU A 147 11.82 16.27 -0.98
N LYS A 148 11.78 16.57 -2.29
CA LYS A 148 10.56 16.47 -3.10
C LYS A 148 10.28 15.06 -3.60
N SER A 149 11.25 14.16 -3.51
CA SER A 149 11.06 12.76 -3.88
C SER A 149 10.18 12.03 -2.87
N PRO A 150 9.54 10.92 -3.26
CA PRO A 150 8.73 10.12 -2.35
C PRO A 150 9.50 9.72 -1.09
N VAL A 151 8.79 9.68 0.04
CA VAL A 151 9.40 9.28 1.31
C VAL A 151 9.85 7.83 1.22
N GLY A 152 11.12 7.57 1.57
CA GLY A 152 11.71 6.23 1.50
C GLY A 152 12.43 5.91 0.19
N SER A 153 12.38 6.79 -0.83
CA SER A 153 13.10 6.61 -2.09
C SER A 153 14.63 6.56 -1.90
N ILE A 154 15.30 5.86 -2.81
CA ILE A 154 16.76 5.72 -2.84
C ILE A 154 17.42 7.10 -2.96
N ILE A 155 16.92 7.96 -3.84
CA ILE A 155 17.49 9.28 -4.08
C ILE A 155 17.47 10.16 -2.83
N ARG A 156 16.44 10.08 -2.00
CA ARG A 156 16.37 10.85 -0.74
C ARG A 156 17.47 10.46 0.24
N LYS A 157 17.93 9.21 0.19
CA LYS A 157 19.00 8.69 1.04
C LYS A 157 20.39 8.99 0.48
N GLU A 158 20.55 8.89 -0.84
CA GLU A 158 21.85 8.93 -1.53
C GLU A 158 22.22 10.32 -2.06
N ALA A 159 21.26 11.19 -2.35
CA ALA A 159 21.52 12.51 -2.90
C ALA A 159 22.53 13.34 -2.10
N PRO A 160 22.47 13.39 -0.75
CA PRO A 160 23.44 14.16 0.03
C PRO A 160 24.89 13.68 -0.22
N ALA A 161 25.10 12.37 -0.31
CA ALA A 161 26.41 11.80 -0.58
C ALA A 161 26.89 12.07 -2.02
N ILE A 162 25.96 12.00 -3.00
CA ILE A 162 26.25 12.31 -4.41
C ILE A 162 26.65 13.77 -4.55
N VAL A 163 25.92 14.70 -3.93
CA VAL A 163 26.24 16.14 -3.98
C VAL A 163 27.59 16.41 -3.32
N ALA A 164 27.86 15.85 -2.15
CA ALA A 164 29.15 16.01 -1.47
C ALA A 164 30.32 15.47 -2.30
N ALA A 165 30.16 14.33 -2.95
CA ALA A 165 31.17 13.76 -3.84
C ALA A 165 31.41 14.63 -5.09
N ALA A 166 30.36 15.19 -5.68
CA ALA A 166 30.45 16.10 -6.81
C ALA A 166 31.19 17.40 -6.44
N GLN A 167 30.87 17.98 -5.29
CA GLN A 167 31.53 19.19 -4.78
C GLN A 167 33.02 18.93 -4.55
N LYS A 168 33.39 17.80 -3.93
CA LYS A 168 34.80 17.43 -3.70
C LYS A 168 35.57 17.34 -5.01
N LYS A 169 35.01 16.69 -6.03
CA LYS A 169 35.63 16.61 -7.37
C LYS A 169 35.77 17.98 -8.03
N ALA A 170 34.76 18.85 -7.91
CA ALA A 170 34.83 20.19 -8.47
C ALA A 170 35.96 21.03 -7.85
N VAL A 171 36.12 20.98 -6.51
CA VAL A 171 37.21 21.65 -5.79
C VAL A 171 38.57 21.07 -6.21
N GLU A 172 38.70 19.75 -6.30
CA GLU A 172 39.94 19.10 -6.73
C GLU A 172 40.34 19.52 -8.15
N ASN A 173 39.38 19.57 -9.08
CA ASN A 173 39.63 20.02 -10.46
C ASN A 173 40.02 21.50 -10.49
N SER A 174 39.42 22.37 -9.71
CA SER A 174 39.77 23.79 -9.59
C SER A 174 41.20 23.96 -9.07
N LEU A 175 41.57 23.21 -8.04
CA LEU A 175 42.96 23.22 -7.49
C LEU A 175 43.97 22.73 -8.52
N LYS A 176 43.62 21.73 -9.34
CA LYS A 176 44.48 21.23 -10.41
C LYS A 176 44.71 22.29 -11.46
N GLN A 177 43.65 22.99 -11.91
CA GLN A 177 43.76 24.09 -12.88
C GLN A 177 44.62 25.24 -12.35
N LEU A 178 44.47 25.64 -11.10
CA LEU A 178 45.30 26.69 -10.50
C LEU A 178 46.76 26.30 -10.48
N ARG A 179 47.08 25.05 -10.16
CA ARG A 179 48.45 24.55 -10.16
C ARG A 179 49.07 24.50 -11.57
N GLU A 180 48.29 24.10 -12.59
CA GLU A 180 48.72 24.09 -13.98
C GLU A 180 49.02 25.50 -14.49
N ASN A 181 48.23 26.49 -14.10
CA ASN A 181 48.44 27.89 -14.50
C ASN A 181 49.67 28.53 -13.81
N GLU A 182 49.97 28.09 -12.56
CA GLU A 182 51.13 28.60 -11.80
C GLU A 182 52.48 28.17 -12.43
N TRP A 183 52.54 27.07 -13.21
CA TRP A 183 53.71 26.62 -13.89
C TRP A 183 53.83 27.16 -15.32
N ALA A 184 52.84 27.90 -15.81
CA ALA A 184 52.81 28.44 -17.19
C ALA A 184 53.33 29.87 -17.29
N ASP A 185 53.53 30.58 -16.14
CA ASP A 185 54.15 31.89 -16.04
C ASP A 185 55.63 31.77 -15.61
#